data_4e4a61216b1c7b5d9c71e764b447b039
#
_entry.id   4e4a61216b1c7b5d9c71e764b447b039
#
_cell.length_a   1.000
_cell.length_b   1.000
_cell.length_c   1.000
_cell.angle_alpha   90.00
_cell.angle_beta   90.00
_cell.angle_gamma   90.00
#
_symmetry.space_group_name_H-M   'P 1'
#
loop_
_entity.id
_entity.type
_entity.pdbx_description
1 polymer ?
#
loop_
_entity_poly.entity_id
_entity_poly.type
_entity_poly.pdbx_seq_one_letter_code
_entity_poly.pdbx_strand_id
1 'polypeptide(L)'
;MRRSIRLTVLACAAALALAVVALAAASYTPSMGIFQATYKPGGAGAVTVVVAQETADDPTARITIYVAPGYTTTLNQAAGTTIGSVVAGVQILDLSPNRIELKGAVKTDAPANYVANPCSPGLHEAVWTLNAALPGQPANPIPVYVDHTTGAEAAFSSAKLTVCFRDPTLPATDPRRAPNGLKFLDAAFTVKGVFKNPTNAGNAPWRSVFTPYAPGTGSPNAAGTREAQGIVPTPYSVSLKRVKARRGFYRLAGRINVAGTAPSGVGLRLFGGVKGKNGLTFKAVASTKTRRGNYVFNRRLPKKVTFLFVERPPTTTACGVSPLGVPCTSSIVSNAISRLVRVAPAPKR
;
A
#
# COMPACT_ATOMS: atom_id res chain seq x y z
N MET A 1 48.68 37.00 -17.53
CA MET A 1 47.80 36.07 -18.26
C MET A 1 47.77 34.59 -17.77
N ARG A 2 48.85 33.99 -17.30
CA ARG A 2 48.88 32.56 -16.87
C ARG A 2 48.17 32.22 -15.53
N ARG A 3 47.95 33.19 -14.61
CA ARG A 3 47.25 32.98 -13.35
C ARG A 3 45.71 32.94 -13.46
N SER A 4 45.14 33.72 -14.37
CA SER A 4 43.69 33.78 -14.61
C SER A 4 43.15 32.49 -15.24
N ILE A 5 43.92 31.84 -16.12
CA ILE A 5 43.51 30.57 -16.77
C ILE A 5 43.44 29.43 -15.76
N ARG A 6 44.33 29.39 -14.75
CA ARG A 6 44.28 28.31 -13.72
C ARG A 6 43.09 28.41 -12.78
N LEU A 7 42.65 29.64 -12.45
CA LEU A 7 41.44 29.84 -11.63
C LEU A 7 40.15 29.47 -12.38
N THR A 8 40.09 29.77 -13.69
CA THR A 8 38.91 29.43 -14.51
C THR A 8 38.76 27.90 -14.69
N VAL A 9 39.87 27.18 -14.87
CA VAL A 9 39.85 25.73 -15.01
C VAL A 9 39.44 25.03 -13.70
N LEU A 10 39.88 25.53 -12.54
CA LEU A 10 39.46 24.99 -11.23
C LEU A 10 37.98 25.27 -10.95
N ALA A 11 37.45 26.43 -11.32
CA ALA A 11 36.03 26.74 -11.16
C ALA A 11 35.15 25.89 -12.05
N CYS A 12 35.53 25.58 -13.29
CA CYS A 12 34.81 24.68 -14.19
C CYS A 12 34.84 23.23 -13.71
N ALA A 13 35.96 22.74 -13.15
CA ALA A 13 36.07 21.41 -12.61
C ALA A 13 35.20 21.21 -11.36
N ALA A 14 35.12 22.21 -10.48
CA ALA A 14 34.25 22.19 -9.30
C ALA A 14 32.75 22.25 -9.68
N ALA A 15 32.39 23.03 -10.70
CA ALA A 15 31.03 23.12 -11.22
C ALA A 15 30.58 21.79 -11.90
N LEU A 16 31.49 21.12 -12.63
CA LEU A 16 31.23 19.80 -13.21
C LEU A 16 31.09 18.71 -12.14
N ALA A 17 31.87 18.74 -11.06
CA ALA A 17 31.74 17.78 -9.96
C ALA A 17 30.43 17.97 -9.20
N LEU A 18 29.93 19.19 -9.00
CA LEU A 18 28.64 19.48 -8.40
C LEU A 18 27.44 19.08 -9.32
N ALA A 19 27.61 19.24 -10.64
CA ALA A 19 26.60 18.86 -11.61
C ALA A 19 26.42 17.29 -11.69
N VAL A 20 27.52 16.54 -11.56
CA VAL A 20 27.49 15.07 -11.56
C VAL A 20 26.81 14.55 -10.28
N VAL A 21 26.98 15.21 -9.14
CA VAL A 21 26.29 14.85 -7.89
C VAL A 21 24.78 15.18 -7.97
N ALA A 22 24.39 16.24 -8.68
CA ALA A 22 22.98 16.60 -8.88
C ALA A 22 22.23 15.66 -9.87
N LEU A 23 22.95 15.01 -10.79
CA LEU A 23 22.36 14.05 -11.76
C LEU A 23 22.15 12.64 -11.16
N ALA A 24 22.70 12.37 -9.99
CA ALA A 24 22.55 11.10 -9.29
C ALA A 24 21.40 11.06 -8.26
N ALA A 25 20.52 12.05 -8.25
CA ALA A 25 19.26 11.95 -7.52
C ALA A 25 18.34 11.01 -8.27
N ALA A 26 18.53 9.68 -8.05
CA ALA A 26 17.68 8.64 -8.59
C ALA A 26 16.20 9.00 -8.38
N SER A 27 15.41 8.88 -9.41
CA SER A 27 13.95 8.97 -9.33
C SER A 27 13.44 7.75 -8.56
N TYR A 28 13.40 7.83 -7.23
CA TYR A 28 12.83 6.79 -6.39
C TYR A 28 11.47 7.27 -5.88
N THR A 29 10.41 6.65 -6.39
CA THR A 29 9.03 7.12 -6.25
C THR A 29 8.10 6.07 -5.64
N PRO A 30 8.41 5.57 -4.43
CA PRO A 30 7.58 4.56 -3.81
C PRO A 30 6.19 5.09 -3.45
N SER A 31 5.23 4.17 -3.35
CA SER A 31 3.87 4.45 -2.95
C SER A 31 3.36 3.45 -1.92
N MET A 32 2.37 3.87 -1.12
CA MET A 32 1.70 3.01 -0.17
C MET A 32 0.20 3.29 -0.13
N GLY A 33 -0.60 2.22 -0.04
CA GLY A 33 -2.04 2.27 0.21
C GLY A 33 -2.43 1.31 1.33
N ILE A 34 -3.39 1.72 2.16
CA ILE A 34 -3.97 0.87 3.21
C ILE A 34 -5.44 0.65 2.92
N PHE A 35 -5.88 -0.60 2.89
CA PHE A 35 -7.27 -0.97 2.65
C PHE A 35 -7.76 -1.87 3.77
N GLN A 36 -8.99 -1.65 4.23
CA GLN A 36 -9.54 -2.37 5.37
C GLN A 36 -10.90 -2.98 5.07
N ALA A 37 -11.18 -4.14 5.65
CA ALA A 37 -12.49 -4.77 5.59
C ALA A 37 -13.54 -3.99 6.40
N THR A 38 -13.12 -3.24 7.41
CA THR A 38 -13.98 -2.36 8.21
C THR A 38 -13.25 -1.08 8.59
N TYR A 39 -13.97 0.03 8.55
CA TYR A 39 -13.48 1.35 8.98
C TYR A 39 -14.25 1.87 10.21
N LYS A 40 -14.88 0.97 10.97
CA LYS A 40 -15.56 1.34 12.21
C LYS A 40 -14.56 1.65 13.32
N PRO A 41 -14.81 2.67 14.16
CA PRO A 41 -14.01 2.90 15.36
C PRO A 41 -13.93 1.63 16.22
N GLY A 42 -12.74 1.26 16.70
CA GLY A 42 -12.49 0.04 17.49
C GLY A 42 -12.75 -1.28 16.72
N GLY A 43 -13.11 -1.22 15.44
CA GLY A 43 -13.41 -2.41 14.64
C GLY A 43 -12.15 -3.22 14.32
N ALA A 44 -12.24 -4.54 14.46
CA ALA A 44 -11.22 -5.47 13.99
C ALA A 44 -11.61 -6.03 12.62
N GLY A 45 -10.64 -6.21 11.74
CA GLY A 45 -10.88 -6.75 10.41
C GLY A 45 -9.59 -7.07 9.67
N ALA A 46 -9.73 -7.54 8.44
CA ALA A 46 -8.58 -7.69 7.57
C ALA A 46 -8.04 -6.30 7.17
N VAL A 47 -6.73 -6.14 7.24
CA VAL A 47 -6.00 -4.98 6.74
C VAL A 47 -5.10 -5.43 5.61
N THR A 48 -5.22 -4.78 4.47
CA THR A 48 -4.34 -4.97 3.32
C THR A 48 -3.41 -3.77 3.20
N VAL A 49 -2.13 -4.03 3.25
CA VAL A 49 -1.08 -3.05 2.96
C VAL A 49 -0.62 -3.28 1.54
N VAL A 50 -0.65 -2.24 0.74
CA VAL A 50 -0.13 -2.25 -0.63
C VAL A 50 1.06 -1.32 -0.68
N VAL A 51 2.19 -1.83 -1.12
CA VAL A 51 3.43 -1.06 -1.34
C VAL A 51 3.92 -1.28 -2.76
N ALA A 52 4.42 -0.23 -3.40
CA ALA A 52 4.93 -0.33 -4.76
C ALA A 52 6.04 0.69 -5.02
N GLN A 53 6.88 0.38 -6.00
CA GLN A 53 7.85 1.27 -6.62
C GLN A 53 7.74 1.19 -8.14
N GLU A 54 8.25 2.17 -8.85
CA GLU A 54 8.29 2.14 -10.31
C GLU A 54 9.35 1.15 -10.82
N THR A 55 9.13 0.62 -12.00
CA THR A 55 10.05 -0.35 -12.62
C THR A 55 11.45 0.23 -12.85
N ALA A 56 11.54 1.53 -13.14
CA ALA A 56 12.80 2.24 -13.36
C ALA A 56 13.51 2.67 -12.08
N ASP A 57 12.84 2.60 -10.92
CA ASP A 57 13.41 2.97 -9.63
C ASP A 57 14.59 2.07 -9.25
N ASP A 58 15.49 2.57 -8.41
CA ASP A 58 16.53 1.75 -7.78
C ASP A 58 15.89 0.64 -6.93
N PRO A 59 16.52 -0.54 -6.84
CA PRO A 59 15.98 -1.62 -6.05
C PRO A 59 15.81 -1.24 -4.58
N THR A 60 14.68 -1.59 -3.99
CA THR A 60 14.44 -1.39 -2.56
C THR A 60 15.33 -2.30 -1.71
N ALA A 61 16.05 -1.73 -0.76
CA ALA A 61 16.81 -2.45 0.26
C ALA A 61 15.96 -2.76 1.50
N ARG A 62 15.18 -1.76 1.96
CA ARG A 62 14.37 -1.88 3.17
C ARG A 62 13.08 -1.06 3.06
N ILE A 63 12.00 -1.64 3.60
CA ILE A 63 10.74 -0.93 3.85
C ILE A 63 10.46 -1.02 5.35
N THR A 64 10.22 0.14 5.99
CA THR A 64 9.70 0.19 7.36
C THR A 64 8.33 0.84 7.32
N ILE A 65 7.29 0.11 7.71
CA ILE A 65 5.91 0.56 7.73
C ILE A 65 5.53 0.88 9.17
N TYR A 66 5.15 2.12 9.42
CA TYR A 66 4.67 2.61 10.70
C TYR A 66 3.14 2.61 10.70
N VAL A 67 2.57 1.84 11.61
CA VAL A 67 1.12 1.76 11.84
C VAL A 67 0.67 3.04 12.52
N ALA A 68 -0.38 3.69 12.02
CA ALA A 68 -0.86 4.95 12.58
C ALA A 68 -1.16 4.86 14.08
N PRO A 69 -1.02 5.97 14.84
CA PRO A 69 -1.33 5.99 16.25
C PRO A 69 -2.80 5.64 16.50
N GLY A 70 -3.08 5.06 17.67
CA GLY A 70 -4.42 4.64 18.09
C GLY A 70 -4.88 3.28 17.56
N TYR A 71 -4.15 2.68 16.62
CA TYR A 71 -4.33 1.25 16.32
C TYR A 71 -3.83 0.41 17.50
N THR A 72 -4.53 -0.69 17.78
CA THR A 72 -4.04 -1.73 18.69
C THR A 72 -3.68 -2.97 17.87
N THR A 73 -2.63 -3.67 18.29
CA THR A 73 -2.13 -4.86 17.61
C THR A 73 -2.20 -6.08 18.52
N THR A 74 -2.43 -7.23 17.91
CA THR A 74 -2.33 -8.55 18.58
C THR A 74 -1.16 -9.27 17.91
N LEU A 75 -0.07 -9.53 18.63
CA LEU A 75 1.19 -10.07 18.09
C LEU A 75 1.56 -11.45 18.67
N ASN A 76 0.72 -12.03 19.52
CA ASN A 76 0.98 -13.25 20.26
C ASN A 76 0.44 -14.53 19.58
N GLN A 77 0.27 -14.52 18.26
CA GLN A 77 -0.13 -15.72 17.53
C GLN A 77 0.99 -16.76 17.57
N ALA A 78 0.62 -18.04 17.73
CA ALA A 78 1.60 -19.13 17.72
C ALA A 78 2.34 -19.21 16.39
N ALA A 79 3.64 -19.58 16.44
CA ALA A 79 4.44 -19.79 15.25
C ALA A 79 3.79 -20.81 14.29
N GLY A 80 3.90 -20.58 12.99
CA GLY A 80 3.28 -21.39 11.95
C GLY A 80 1.82 -21.01 11.64
N THR A 81 1.18 -20.12 12.44
CA THR A 81 -0.20 -19.69 12.20
C THR A 81 -0.30 -18.89 10.90
N THR A 82 -1.24 -19.26 10.04
CA THR A 82 -1.55 -18.46 8.85
C THR A 82 -2.45 -17.29 9.26
N ILE A 83 -1.91 -16.08 9.18
CA ILE A 83 -2.62 -14.84 9.53
C ILE A 83 -3.12 -14.08 8.31
N GLY A 84 -2.76 -14.51 7.10
CA GLY A 84 -3.17 -13.79 5.90
C GLY A 84 -2.63 -14.35 4.60
N SER A 85 -2.59 -13.47 3.59
CA SER A 85 -2.11 -13.81 2.24
C SER A 85 -1.27 -12.66 1.67
N VAL A 86 -0.42 -12.98 0.71
CA VAL A 86 0.40 -12.02 -0.02
C VAL A 86 0.31 -12.28 -1.52
N VAL A 87 0.27 -11.18 -2.29
CA VAL A 87 0.50 -11.16 -3.73
C VAL A 87 1.62 -10.15 -3.96
N ALA A 88 2.70 -10.57 -4.60
CA ALA A 88 3.84 -9.71 -4.88
C ALA A 88 4.15 -9.69 -6.38
N GLY A 89 4.50 -8.53 -6.91
CA GLY A 89 5.04 -8.33 -8.24
C GLY A 89 6.56 -8.16 -8.16
N VAL A 90 7.26 -8.94 -8.95
CA VAL A 90 8.73 -8.91 -9.02
C VAL A 90 9.20 -8.88 -10.46
N GLN A 91 10.42 -8.40 -10.69
CA GLN A 91 11.20 -8.68 -11.89
C GLN A 91 12.29 -9.69 -11.56
N ILE A 92 12.62 -10.55 -12.50
CA ILE A 92 13.78 -11.46 -12.41
C ILE A 92 14.76 -11.00 -13.48
N LEU A 93 15.72 -10.14 -13.08
CA LEU A 93 16.60 -9.43 -14.02
C LEU A 93 17.41 -10.38 -14.92
N ASP A 94 17.73 -11.58 -14.45
CA ASP A 94 18.50 -12.57 -15.20
C ASP A 94 17.65 -13.33 -16.24
N LEU A 95 16.31 -13.28 -16.13
CA LEU A 95 15.42 -14.07 -16.99
C LEU A 95 14.53 -13.20 -17.86
N SER A 96 13.90 -12.20 -17.30
CA SER A 96 12.92 -11.37 -17.99
C SER A 96 12.72 -10.02 -17.30
N PRO A 97 12.67 -8.92 -18.05
CA PRO A 97 12.31 -7.61 -17.51
C PRO A 97 10.83 -7.48 -17.17
N ASN A 98 10.00 -8.49 -17.49
CA ASN A 98 8.56 -8.42 -17.26
C ASN A 98 8.23 -8.65 -15.79
N ARG A 99 7.13 -8.01 -15.33
CA ARG A 99 6.58 -8.26 -14.01
C ARG A 99 6.02 -9.67 -13.91
N ILE A 100 6.44 -10.39 -12.91
CA ILE A 100 5.97 -11.74 -12.56
C ILE A 100 5.20 -11.64 -11.24
N GLU A 101 4.05 -12.31 -11.17
CA GLU A 101 3.22 -12.34 -9.97
C GLU A 101 3.50 -13.59 -9.14
N LEU A 102 3.82 -13.38 -7.85
CA LEU A 102 4.00 -14.41 -6.84
C LEU A 102 2.81 -14.36 -5.86
N LYS A 103 2.35 -15.53 -5.41
CA LYS A 103 1.24 -15.63 -4.45
C LYS A 103 1.60 -16.55 -3.29
N GLY A 104 1.02 -16.26 -2.12
CA GLY A 104 1.25 -17.12 -0.97
C GLY A 104 0.55 -16.70 0.30
N ALA A 105 0.92 -17.36 1.39
CA ALA A 105 0.41 -17.09 2.71
C ALA A 105 1.32 -16.13 3.49
N VAL A 106 0.72 -15.38 4.41
CA VAL A 106 1.43 -14.71 5.50
C VAL A 106 1.29 -15.59 6.73
N LYS A 107 2.42 -16.05 7.28
CA LYS A 107 2.47 -16.90 8.46
C LYS A 107 3.28 -16.24 9.57
N THR A 108 2.97 -16.54 10.79
CA THR A 108 3.83 -16.21 11.94
C THR A 108 5.00 -17.17 12.02
N ASP A 109 6.12 -16.71 12.57
CA ASP A 109 7.28 -17.55 12.88
C ASP A 109 7.81 -17.22 14.28
N ALA A 110 8.69 -18.06 14.81
CA ALA A 110 9.29 -17.86 16.12
C ALA A 110 10.34 -16.73 16.05
N PRO A 111 10.17 -15.61 16.78
CA PRO A 111 11.13 -14.50 16.73
C PRO A 111 12.56 -14.88 17.07
N ALA A 112 12.76 -15.89 17.91
CA ALA A 112 14.09 -16.40 18.28
C ALA A 112 14.93 -16.86 17.09
N ASN A 113 14.31 -17.28 15.99
CA ASN A 113 14.99 -17.71 14.77
C ASN A 113 15.67 -16.55 14.00
N TYR A 114 15.36 -15.30 14.36
CA TYR A 114 15.74 -14.11 13.59
C TYR A 114 16.62 -13.10 14.34
N VAL A 115 17.00 -13.39 15.58
CA VAL A 115 17.74 -12.46 16.46
C VAL A 115 19.05 -11.95 15.84
N ALA A 116 19.74 -12.79 15.07
CA ALA A 116 20.99 -12.45 14.40
C ALA A 116 20.83 -11.89 12.97
N ASN A 117 19.59 -11.61 12.53
CA ASN A 117 19.38 -11.13 11.16
C ASN A 117 19.91 -9.70 10.99
N PRO A 118 20.79 -9.43 10.01
CA PRO A 118 21.43 -8.12 9.83
C PRO A 118 20.46 -7.01 9.40
N CYS A 119 19.29 -7.37 8.87
CA CYS A 119 18.25 -6.42 8.50
C CYS A 119 17.67 -5.69 9.72
N SER A 120 17.34 -6.46 10.73
CA SER A 120 16.77 -5.96 11.99
C SER A 120 17.28 -6.88 13.11
N PRO A 121 18.45 -6.59 13.66
CA PRO A 121 19.04 -7.42 14.72
C PRO A 121 18.30 -7.20 16.04
N GLY A 122 18.24 -8.25 16.85
CA GLY A 122 17.60 -8.25 18.16
C GLY A 122 16.34 -9.11 18.20
N LEU A 123 15.72 -9.16 19.39
CA LEU A 123 14.48 -9.88 19.61
C LEU A 123 13.31 -9.00 19.21
N HIS A 124 12.42 -9.53 18.38
CA HIS A 124 11.18 -8.89 17.95
C HIS A 124 9.97 -9.44 18.69
N GLU A 125 8.91 -8.66 18.83
CA GLU A 125 7.67 -9.14 19.46
C GLU A 125 6.95 -10.16 18.60
N ALA A 126 7.00 -9.99 17.28
CA ALA A 126 6.54 -10.98 16.30
C ALA A 126 7.39 -10.96 15.05
N VAL A 127 7.48 -12.11 14.38
CA VAL A 127 8.01 -12.22 13.03
C VAL A 127 6.95 -12.90 12.16
N TRP A 128 6.66 -12.28 11.02
CA TRP A 128 5.82 -12.89 9.99
C TRP A 128 6.67 -13.26 8.79
N THR A 129 6.28 -14.29 8.08
CA THR A 129 6.92 -14.69 6.84
C THR A 129 5.96 -14.52 5.67
N LEU A 130 6.41 -13.81 4.63
CA LEU A 130 5.72 -13.71 3.36
C LEU A 130 6.16 -14.87 2.48
N ASN A 131 5.30 -15.88 2.33
CA ASN A 131 5.61 -17.13 1.63
C ASN A 131 5.10 -17.08 0.19
N ALA A 132 5.52 -16.07 -0.58
CA ALA A 132 5.10 -15.89 -1.96
C ALA A 132 5.98 -16.72 -2.91
N ALA A 133 5.35 -17.44 -3.84
CA ALA A 133 6.02 -18.29 -4.82
C ALA A 133 5.27 -18.32 -6.15
N LEU A 134 5.92 -18.81 -7.19
CA LEU A 134 5.26 -19.25 -8.41
C LEU A 134 4.47 -20.54 -8.13
N PRO A 135 3.38 -20.79 -8.87
CA PRO A 135 2.63 -22.04 -8.73
C PRO A 135 3.56 -23.27 -8.90
N GLY A 136 3.50 -24.17 -7.91
CA GLY A 136 4.31 -25.40 -7.90
C GLY A 136 5.78 -25.24 -7.52
N GLN A 137 6.23 -24.03 -7.18
CA GLN A 137 7.59 -23.78 -6.71
C GLN A 137 7.63 -23.59 -5.20
N PRO A 138 8.72 -23.97 -4.52
CA PRO A 138 8.90 -23.67 -3.12
C PRO A 138 8.99 -22.16 -2.89
N ALA A 139 8.35 -21.68 -1.82
CA ALA A 139 8.48 -20.30 -1.40
C ALA A 139 9.87 -20.04 -0.78
N ASN A 140 10.43 -18.86 -1.05
CA ASN A 140 11.53 -18.30 -0.30
C ASN A 140 10.95 -17.30 0.72
N PRO A 141 10.81 -17.67 2.00
CA PRO A 141 10.13 -16.82 2.98
C PRO A 141 10.88 -15.50 3.20
N ILE A 142 10.17 -14.39 3.09
CA ILE A 142 10.70 -13.06 3.39
C ILE A 142 10.19 -12.66 4.78
N PRO A 143 11.08 -12.46 5.78
CA PRO A 143 10.68 -12.08 7.12
C PRO A 143 10.22 -10.63 7.17
N VAL A 144 9.18 -10.38 7.96
CA VAL A 144 8.67 -9.07 8.37
C VAL A 144 8.78 -9.02 9.89
N TYR A 145 9.59 -8.12 10.38
CA TYR A 145 9.83 -7.89 11.81
C TYR A 145 8.79 -6.92 12.35
N VAL A 146 8.12 -7.29 13.43
CA VAL A 146 6.98 -6.52 13.94
C VAL A 146 7.18 -6.21 15.42
N ASP A 147 7.16 -4.93 15.74
CA ASP A 147 7.36 -4.42 17.09
C ASP A 147 6.36 -3.28 17.39
N HIS A 148 5.95 -3.14 18.65
CA HIS A 148 5.37 -1.88 19.10
C HIS A 148 6.43 -0.77 19.04
N THR A 149 5.99 0.43 18.71
CA THR A 149 6.90 1.57 18.70
C THR A 149 7.10 2.12 20.10
N THR A 150 8.33 2.55 20.40
CA THR A 150 8.72 3.13 21.68
C THR A 150 9.43 4.47 21.46
N GLY A 151 9.65 5.22 22.54
CA GLY A 151 10.38 6.50 22.48
C GLY A 151 9.74 7.49 21.50
N ALA A 152 10.56 8.11 20.66
CA ALA A 152 10.13 9.13 19.70
C ALA A 152 9.15 8.58 18.62
N GLU A 153 9.30 7.30 18.24
CA GLU A 153 8.42 6.69 17.24
C GLU A 153 6.98 6.52 17.76
N ALA A 154 6.80 6.32 19.08
CA ALA A 154 5.47 6.18 19.69
C ALA A 154 4.60 7.45 19.56
N ALA A 155 5.20 8.60 19.32
CA ALA A 155 4.46 9.86 19.14
C ALA A 155 3.65 9.88 17.82
N PHE A 156 4.06 9.11 16.81
CA PHE A 156 3.41 9.10 15.49
C PHE A 156 3.02 7.69 15.00
N SER A 157 3.30 6.65 15.76
CA SER A 157 3.03 5.26 15.38
C SER A 157 2.68 4.41 16.60
N SER A 158 1.90 3.35 16.42
CA SER A 158 1.62 2.35 17.46
C SER A 158 2.46 1.08 17.30
N ALA A 159 2.87 0.76 16.08
CA ALA A 159 3.72 -0.39 15.77
C ALA A 159 4.50 -0.12 14.47
N LYS A 160 5.57 -0.88 14.27
CA LYS A 160 6.36 -0.87 13.03
C LYS A 160 6.56 -2.27 12.47
N LEU A 161 6.58 -2.36 11.15
CA LEU A 161 6.87 -3.56 10.39
C LEU A 161 8.07 -3.27 9.51
N THR A 162 9.13 -4.08 9.63
CA THR A 162 10.36 -3.91 8.85
C THR A 162 10.57 -5.12 7.97
N VAL A 163 10.84 -4.90 6.69
CA VAL A 163 11.20 -5.93 5.71
C VAL A 163 12.41 -5.48 4.92
N CYS A 164 13.35 -6.40 4.67
CA CYS A 164 14.53 -6.13 3.84
C CYS A 164 14.60 -7.09 2.67
N PHE A 165 15.17 -6.59 1.60
CA PHE A 165 15.42 -7.34 0.37
C PHE A 165 16.92 -7.42 0.12
N ARG A 166 17.36 -8.40 -0.67
CA ARG A 166 18.73 -8.48 -1.17
C ARG A 166 18.86 -7.62 -2.43
N ASP A 167 20.06 -7.12 -2.69
CA ASP A 167 20.35 -6.33 -3.89
C ASP A 167 20.33 -7.22 -5.14
N PRO A 168 19.43 -6.98 -6.10
CA PRO A 168 19.38 -7.75 -7.34
C PRO A 168 20.44 -7.35 -8.36
N THR A 169 21.11 -6.22 -8.18
CA THR A 169 22.04 -5.62 -9.16
C THR A 169 23.51 -6.02 -8.93
N LEU A 170 23.80 -6.70 -7.84
CA LEU A 170 25.15 -7.24 -7.60
C LEU A 170 25.54 -8.29 -8.65
N PRO A 171 26.83 -8.54 -8.86
CA PRO A 171 27.30 -9.64 -9.70
C PRO A 171 26.70 -10.99 -9.30
N ALA A 172 26.46 -11.87 -10.25
CA ALA A 172 25.84 -13.18 -10.01
C ALA A 172 26.64 -14.07 -9.02
N THR A 173 27.92 -13.81 -8.87
CA THR A 173 28.84 -14.51 -7.95
C THR A 173 28.81 -13.94 -6.52
N ASP A 174 28.19 -12.77 -6.29
CA ASP A 174 28.10 -12.17 -4.95
C ASP A 174 27.05 -12.89 -4.10
N PRO A 175 27.39 -13.47 -2.93
CA PRO A 175 26.45 -14.19 -2.09
C PRO A 175 25.34 -13.30 -1.47
N ARG A 176 25.52 -11.97 -1.49
CA ARG A 176 24.53 -10.99 -1.01
C ARG A 176 23.48 -10.68 -2.07
N ARG A 177 23.70 -11.09 -3.33
CA ARG A 177 22.78 -10.85 -4.42
C ARG A 177 21.45 -11.55 -4.20
N ALA A 178 20.36 -10.89 -4.61
CA ALA A 178 19.06 -11.54 -4.70
C ALA A 178 19.10 -12.73 -5.68
N PRO A 179 18.47 -13.88 -5.35
CA PRO A 179 18.44 -15.03 -6.25
C PRO A 179 17.90 -14.63 -7.64
N ASN A 180 18.63 -15.02 -8.70
CA ASN A 180 18.30 -14.72 -10.09
C ASN A 180 18.07 -13.21 -10.39
N GLY A 181 18.64 -12.32 -9.58
CA GLY A 181 18.40 -10.89 -9.70
C GLY A 181 16.94 -10.49 -9.42
N LEU A 182 16.28 -11.11 -8.44
CA LEU A 182 14.90 -10.80 -8.08
C LEU A 182 14.79 -9.38 -7.51
N LYS A 183 14.15 -8.49 -8.27
CA LYS A 183 13.83 -7.10 -7.91
C LYS A 183 12.37 -7.02 -7.46
N PHE A 184 12.13 -6.49 -6.27
CA PHE A 184 10.81 -6.15 -5.78
C PHE A 184 10.21 -5.00 -6.63
N LEU A 185 8.93 -5.10 -6.97
CA LEU A 185 8.18 -4.02 -7.61
C LEU A 185 6.98 -3.58 -6.76
N ASP A 186 6.15 -4.53 -6.35
CA ASP A 186 4.96 -4.26 -5.57
C ASP A 186 4.60 -5.46 -4.69
N ALA A 187 3.85 -5.20 -3.62
CA ALA A 187 3.20 -6.24 -2.84
C ALA A 187 1.89 -5.74 -2.25
N ALA A 188 0.91 -6.63 -2.22
CA ALA A 188 -0.30 -6.50 -1.44
C ALA A 188 -0.33 -7.64 -0.42
N PHE A 189 -0.08 -7.35 0.84
CA PHE A 189 -0.25 -8.36 1.89
C PHE A 189 -1.42 -8.01 2.80
N THR A 190 -2.24 -9.02 3.06
CA THR A 190 -3.43 -8.91 3.89
C THR A 190 -3.24 -9.71 5.16
N VAL A 191 -3.47 -9.11 6.32
CA VAL A 191 -3.47 -9.78 7.62
C VAL A 191 -4.83 -9.67 8.29
N LYS A 192 -5.22 -10.69 9.05
CA LYS A 192 -6.50 -10.80 9.76
C LYS A 192 -6.26 -11.02 11.24
N GLY A 193 -7.11 -10.42 12.08
CA GLY A 193 -7.05 -10.62 13.53
C GLY A 193 -5.83 -9.99 14.21
N VAL A 194 -5.11 -9.10 13.50
CA VAL A 194 -3.92 -8.44 14.01
C VAL A 194 -4.22 -7.01 14.44
N PHE A 195 -4.91 -6.24 13.60
CA PHE A 195 -5.13 -4.81 13.83
C PHE A 195 -6.59 -4.52 14.22
N LYS A 196 -6.76 -3.61 15.20
CA LYS A 196 -8.03 -2.94 15.50
C LYS A 196 -7.88 -1.46 15.20
N ASN A 197 -8.92 -0.88 14.61
CA ASN A 197 -8.96 0.55 14.30
C ASN A 197 -8.93 1.43 15.55
N PRO A 198 -8.47 2.68 15.43
CA PRO A 198 -8.64 3.68 16.47
C PRO A 198 -10.10 3.79 16.91
N THR A 199 -10.32 4.07 18.18
CA THR A 199 -11.66 4.33 18.75
C THR A 199 -12.18 5.73 18.42
N ASN A 200 -11.27 6.68 18.25
CA ASN A 200 -11.58 8.06 17.93
C ASN A 200 -11.78 8.28 16.42
N ALA A 201 -12.67 9.20 16.06
CA ALA A 201 -12.83 9.64 14.71
C ALA A 201 -11.62 10.46 14.24
N GLY A 202 -11.19 10.26 13.00
CA GLY A 202 -10.07 11.01 12.42
C GLY A 202 -9.48 10.34 11.19
N ASN A 203 -8.47 10.97 10.64
CA ASN A 203 -7.62 10.40 9.60
C ASN A 203 -6.39 9.77 10.27
N ALA A 204 -6.17 8.50 10.05
CA ALA A 204 -5.03 7.77 10.58
C ALA A 204 -3.96 7.59 9.49
N PRO A 205 -2.87 8.36 9.51
CA PRO A 205 -1.79 8.25 8.52
C PRO A 205 -0.86 7.09 8.88
N TRP A 206 -0.94 6.01 8.13
CA TRP A 206 0.13 5.02 8.08
C TRP A 206 1.25 5.59 7.23
N ARG A 207 2.50 5.28 7.59
CA ARG A 207 3.69 5.77 6.90
C ARG A 207 4.57 4.61 6.51
N SER A 208 5.17 4.66 5.34
CA SER A 208 6.22 3.71 4.97
C SER A 208 7.47 4.46 4.52
N VAL A 209 8.59 4.05 5.07
CA VAL A 209 9.92 4.56 4.72
C VAL A 209 10.59 3.51 3.87
N PHE A 210 10.93 3.90 2.66
CA PHE A 210 11.59 3.06 1.68
C PHE A 210 13.03 3.54 1.51
N THR A 211 13.98 2.64 1.72
CA THR A 211 15.40 2.92 1.47
C THR A 211 15.85 2.08 0.27
N PRO A 212 16.28 2.69 -0.84
CA PRO A 212 16.80 1.96 -1.99
C PRO A 212 18.23 1.47 -1.74
N TYR A 213 18.71 0.61 -2.62
CA TYR A 213 20.15 0.33 -2.74
C TYR A 213 20.85 1.45 -3.51
N ALA A 214 22.11 1.69 -3.20
CA ALA A 214 23.03 2.38 -4.13
C ALA A 214 23.40 1.36 -5.21
N PRO A 215 23.12 1.64 -6.49
CA PRO A 215 23.28 0.66 -7.58
C PRO A 215 24.63 -0.03 -7.60
N GLY A 216 24.64 -1.37 -7.67
CA GLY A 216 25.83 -2.20 -7.77
C GLY A 216 26.72 -2.26 -6.54
N THR A 217 26.34 -1.67 -5.41
CA THR A 217 27.19 -1.60 -4.21
C THR A 217 26.83 -2.62 -3.14
N GLY A 218 25.59 -3.10 -3.15
CA GLY A 218 25.04 -3.94 -2.07
C GLY A 218 24.80 -3.17 -0.77
N SER A 219 24.89 -1.84 -0.80
CA SER A 219 24.71 -0.98 0.38
C SER A 219 23.45 -0.13 0.24
N PRO A 220 22.64 0.00 1.31
CA PRO A 220 21.49 0.89 1.31
C PRO A 220 21.90 2.35 1.09
N ASN A 221 21.17 3.08 0.24
CA ASN A 221 21.35 4.49 -0.03
C ASN A 221 20.45 5.34 0.90
N ALA A 222 20.98 5.78 2.03
CA ALA A 222 20.24 6.60 2.99
C ALA A 222 19.73 7.92 2.39
N ALA A 223 20.49 8.57 1.50
CA ALA A 223 20.12 9.82 0.84
C ALA A 223 18.94 9.63 -0.15
N GLY A 224 18.80 8.42 -0.71
CA GLY A 224 17.69 8.03 -1.56
C GLY A 224 16.40 7.68 -0.81
N THR A 225 16.42 7.69 0.52
CA THR A 225 15.23 7.31 1.33
C THR A 225 14.04 8.22 1.06
N ARG A 226 12.85 7.61 0.92
CA ARG A 226 11.58 8.30 0.65
C ARG A 226 10.47 7.77 1.57
N GLU A 227 9.53 8.65 1.91
CA GLU A 227 8.30 8.27 2.61
C GLU A 227 7.14 8.19 1.63
N ALA A 228 6.21 7.25 1.89
CA ALA A 228 4.88 7.23 1.31
C ALA A 228 3.85 7.06 2.42
N GLN A 229 2.65 7.62 2.22
CA GLN A 229 1.59 7.64 3.23
C GLN A 229 0.33 6.94 2.75
N GLY A 230 -0.30 6.16 3.64
CA GLY A 230 -1.63 5.58 3.45
C GLY A 230 -2.59 6.16 4.48
N ILE A 231 -3.53 7.00 4.07
CA ILE A 231 -4.49 7.64 4.96
C ILE A 231 -5.73 6.78 5.12
N VAL A 232 -6.07 6.44 6.35
CA VAL A 232 -7.26 5.64 6.71
C VAL A 232 -8.23 6.52 7.49
N PRO A 233 -9.33 7.01 6.87
CA PRO A 233 -10.39 7.68 7.61
C PRO A 233 -11.13 6.71 8.53
N THR A 234 -11.39 7.11 9.78
CA THR A 234 -12.18 6.32 10.75
C THR A 234 -13.17 7.26 11.47
N PRO A 235 -14.50 7.04 11.48
CA PRO A 235 -15.21 6.07 10.64
C PRO A 235 -15.18 6.43 9.15
N TYR A 236 -15.21 5.42 8.28
CA TYR A 236 -15.32 5.64 6.86
C TYR A 236 -16.40 4.71 6.29
N SER A 237 -17.46 5.28 5.74
CA SER A 237 -18.58 4.49 5.25
C SER A 237 -19.27 5.14 4.06
N VAL A 238 -19.72 4.29 3.16
CA VAL A 238 -20.59 4.63 2.04
C VAL A 238 -21.84 3.77 2.16
N SER A 239 -23.01 4.39 2.26
CA SER A 239 -24.28 3.67 2.29
C SER A 239 -24.96 3.74 0.93
N LEU A 240 -25.69 2.71 0.54
CA LEU A 240 -26.49 2.68 -0.68
C LEU A 240 -27.89 2.16 -0.36
N LYS A 241 -28.91 2.92 -0.75
CA LYS A 241 -30.34 2.54 -0.66
C LYS A 241 -31.00 2.76 -2.02
N ARG A 242 -31.86 1.83 -2.41
CA ARG A 242 -32.79 2.03 -3.52
C ARG A 242 -33.99 2.82 -3.00
N VAL A 243 -34.19 4.03 -3.52
CA VAL A 243 -35.28 4.90 -3.07
C VAL A 243 -36.54 4.69 -3.89
N LYS A 244 -36.43 4.55 -5.21
CA LYS A 244 -37.55 4.36 -6.12
C LYS A 244 -37.13 3.66 -7.41
N ALA A 245 -37.99 2.81 -7.95
CA ALA A 245 -37.84 2.26 -9.29
C ALA A 245 -39.13 2.48 -10.09
N ARG A 246 -39.04 3.04 -11.28
CA ARG A 246 -40.19 3.23 -12.18
C ARG A 246 -39.74 2.90 -13.62
N ARG A 247 -40.40 1.95 -14.26
CA ARG A 247 -40.13 1.55 -15.67
C ARG A 247 -38.66 1.34 -16.01
N GLY A 248 -37.93 0.58 -15.14
CA GLY A 248 -36.51 0.32 -15.34
C GLY A 248 -35.58 1.50 -15.00
N PHE A 249 -36.10 2.59 -14.50
CA PHE A 249 -35.36 3.74 -14.01
C PHE A 249 -35.21 3.66 -12.49
N TYR A 250 -34.00 3.75 -12.00
CA TYR A 250 -33.68 3.63 -10.57
C TYR A 250 -33.19 4.95 -10.02
N ARG A 251 -33.78 5.36 -8.91
CA ARG A 251 -33.22 6.38 -8.04
C ARG A 251 -32.51 5.68 -6.89
N LEU A 252 -31.22 5.82 -6.83
CA LEU A 252 -30.34 5.25 -5.82
C LEU A 252 -29.77 6.40 -5.02
N ALA A 253 -29.88 6.36 -3.71
CA ALA A 253 -29.41 7.41 -2.84
C ALA A 253 -28.59 6.84 -1.70
N GLY A 254 -27.72 7.66 -1.14
CA GLY A 254 -26.91 7.25 0.00
C GLY A 254 -26.20 8.42 0.65
N ARG A 255 -25.37 8.06 1.63
CA ARG A 255 -24.55 9.01 2.36
C ARG A 255 -23.13 8.46 2.46
N ILE A 256 -22.17 9.39 2.48
CA ILE A 256 -20.78 9.11 2.83
C ILE A 256 -20.47 9.78 4.16
N ASN A 257 -19.69 9.09 4.99
CA ASN A 257 -19.06 9.63 6.18
C ASN A 257 -17.54 9.41 6.05
N VAL A 258 -16.76 10.45 6.24
CA VAL A 258 -15.30 10.42 6.19
C VAL A 258 -14.79 11.03 7.49
N ALA A 259 -14.19 10.23 8.35
CA ALA A 259 -13.62 10.65 9.63
C ALA A 259 -14.62 11.46 10.50
N GLY A 260 -15.88 11.02 10.53
CA GLY A 260 -16.94 11.70 11.29
C GLY A 260 -17.62 12.86 10.53
N THR A 261 -17.15 13.24 9.37
CA THR A 261 -17.70 14.37 8.58
C THR A 261 -18.57 13.92 7.40
N ALA A 262 -19.40 14.81 6.90
CA ALA A 262 -20.26 14.61 5.73
C ALA A 262 -19.81 15.53 4.58
N PRO A 263 -18.74 15.17 3.84
CA PRO A 263 -18.07 16.06 2.89
C PRO A 263 -18.91 16.32 1.63
N SER A 264 -18.69 17.49 1.02
CA SER A 264 -19.20 17.84 -0.31
C SER A 264 -18.09 17.66 -1.37
N GLY A 265 -18.51 17.47 -2.64
CA GLY A 265 -17.58 17.39 -3.77
C GLY A 265 -16.86 16.05 -3.94
N VAL A 266 -17.05 15.09 -3.03
CA VAL A 266 -16.40 13.78 -3.11
C VAL A 266 -16.95 12.98 -4.28
N GLY A 267 -16.06 12.52 -5.16
CA GLY A 267 -16.41 11.67 -6.30
C GLY A 267 -16.76 10.25 -5.88
N LEU A 268 -17.89 9.74 -6.38
CA LEU A 268 -18.37 8.39 -6.15
C LEU A 268 -18.66 7.70 -7.48
N ARG A 269 -18.40 6.40 -7.55
CA ARG A 269 -18.69 5.53 -8.69
C ARG A 269 -19.74 4.49 -8.32
N LEU A 270 -20.75 4.31 -9.16
CA LEU A 270 -21.72 3.24 -9.07
C LEU A 270 -21.27 2.08 -9.94
N PHE A 271 -21.20 0.89 -9.38
CA PHE A 271 -20.89 -0.34 -10.10
C PHE A 271 -22.13 -1.21 -10.22
N GLY A 272 -22.32 -1.78 -11.42
CA GLY A 272 -23.35 -2.76 -11.72
C GLY A 272 -22.73 -4.14 -11.94
N GLY A 273 -23.22 -5.15 -11.20
CA GLY A 273 -22.79 -6.54 -11.30
C GLY A 273 -23.72 -7.36 -12.18
N VAL A 274 -23.14 -8.10 -13.12
CA VAL A 274 -23.81 -9.06 -14.00
C VAL A 274 -23.31 -10.45 -13.67
N LYS A 275 -24.25 -11.38 -13.39
CA LYS A 275 -23.90 -12.79 -13.17
C LYS A 275 -23.64 -13.45 -14.51
N GLY A 276 -22.41 -13.91 -14.72
CA GLY A 276 -21.97 -14.71 -15.88
C GLY A 276 -21.71 -16.16 -15.52
N LYS A 277 -21.26 -16.96 -16.48
CA LYS A 277 -20.86 -18.37 -16.26
C LYS A 277 -19.71 -18.50 -15.25
N ASN A 278 -18.75 -17.54 -15.26
CA ASN A 278 -17.57 -17.54 -14.41
C ASN A 278 -17.72 -16.67 -13.15
N GLY A 279 -18.95 -16.41 -12.71
CA GLY A 279 -19.22 -15.62 -11.51
C GLY A 279 -19.79 -14.23 -11.78
N LEU A 280 -19.64 -13.35 -10.81
CA LEU A 280 -20.18 -11.99 -10.84
C LEU A 280 -19.13 -11.00 -11.34
N THR A 281 -19.41 -10.32 -12.45
CA THR A 281 -18.53 -9.29 -13.02
C THR A 281 -19.13 -7.91 -12.79
N PHE A 282 -18.32 -6.96 -12.30
CA PHE A 282 -18.75 -5.58 -12.05
C PHE A 282 -18.16 -4.61 -13.07
N LYS A 283 -19.00 -3.65 -13.51
CA LYS A 283 -18.57 -2.54 -14.37
C LYS A 283 -19.11 -1.23 -13.80
N ALA A 284 -18.35 -0.16 -13.91
CA ALA A 284 -18.80 1.19 -13.56
C ALA A 284 -19.95 1.60 -14.52
N VAL A 285 -21.09 2.02 -13.95
CA VAL A 285 -22.29 2.37 -14.71
C VAL A 285 -22.66 3.85 -14.56
N ALA A 286 -22.16 4.53 -13.53
CA ALA A 286 -22.36 5.95 -13.31
C ALA A 286 -21.35 6.54 -12.32
N SER A 287 -21.21 7.87 -12.34
CA SER A 287 -20.50 8.64 -11.33
C SER A 287 -21.34 9.79 -10.84
N THR A 288 -21.06 10.28 -9.62
CA THR A 288 -21.69 11.47 -9.03
C THR A 288 -20.74 12.11 -8.03
N LYS A 289 -21.06 13.31 -7.54
CA LYS A 289 -20.37 13.96 -6.42
C LYS A 289 -21.33 14.14 -5.25
N THR A 290 -20.80 14.16 -4.05
CA THR A 290 -21.58 14.37 -2.83
C THR A 290 -21.94 15.84 -2.62
N ARG A 291 -23.05 16.06 -1.93
CA ARG A 291 -23.46 17.37 -1.39
C ARG A 291 -23.82 17.17 0.08
N ARG A 292 -23.04 17.76 0.99
CA ARG A 292 -23.18 17.55 2.45
C ARG A 292 -23.29 16.08 2.82
N GLY A 293 -22.37 15.26 2.28
CA GLY A 293 -22.32 13.83 2.47
C GLY A 293 -23.42 13.02 1.75
N ASN A 294 -24.42 13.63 1.19
CA ASN A 294 -25.49 12.95 0.45
C ASN A 294 -25.15 12.81 -1.04
N TYR A 295 -25.66 11.77 -1.67
CA TYR A 295 -25.55 11.58 -3.11
C TYR A 295 -26.77 10.86 -3.68
N VAL A 296 -27.00 11.06 -4.98
CA VAL A 296 -28.08 10.42 -5.72
C VAL A 296 -27.58 10.03 -7.10
N PHE A 297 -27.95 8.84 -7.53
CA PHE A 297 -27.86 8.39 -8.92
C PHE A 297 -29.28 8.22 -9.47
N ASN A 298 -29.58 8.88 -10.58
CA ASN A 298 -30.82 8.69 -11.35
C ASN A 298 -30.41 8.01 -12.66
N ARG A 299 -30.65 6.70 -12.80
CA ARG A 299 -30.16 5.94 -13.95
C ARG A 299 -31.10 4.83 -14.40
N ARG A 300 -31.14 4.61 -15.70
CA ARG A 300 -31.59 3.36 -16.29
C ARG A 300 -30.47 2.35 -16.18
N LEU A 301 -30.73 1.21 -15.55
CA LEU A 301 -29.73 0.15 -15.43
C LEU A 301 -29.88 -0.84 -16.60
N PRO A 302 -28.77 -1.39 -17.11
CA PRO A 302 -28.84 -2.49 -18.08
C PRO A 302 -29.66 -3.67 -17.55
N LYS A 303 -30.46 -4.31 -18.39
CA LYS A 303 -31.41 -5.39 -18.00
C LYS A 303 -30.74 -6.57 -17.26
N LYS A 304 -29.45 -6.81 -17.50
CA LYS A 304 -28.67 -7.90 -16.87
C LYS A 304 -28.05 -7.55 -15.51
N VAL A 305 -28.13 -6.30 -15.06
CA VAL A 305 -27.56 -5.89 -13.76
C VAL A 305 -28.45 -6.43 -12.65
N THR A 306 -27.84 -7.24 -11.77
CA THR A 306 -28.54 -7.88 -10.64
C THR A 306 -28.07 -7.37 -9.28
N PHE A 307 -26.88 -6.77 -9.23
CA PHE A 307 -26.30 -6.23 -8.00
C PHE A 307 -25.71 -4.84 -8.26
N LEU A 308 -25.68 -4.03 -7.20
CA LEU A 308 -25.11 -2.69 -7.21
C LEU A 308 -24.29 -2.45 -5.95
N PHE A 309 -23.22 -1.71 -6.10
CA PHE A 309 -22.53 -1.06 -4.99
C PHE A 309 -22.01 0.31 -5.42
N VAL A 310 -21.71 1.14 -4.44
CA VAL A 310 -21.06 2.44 -4.66
C VAL A 310 -19.68 2.39 -4.03
N GLU A 311 -18.71 2.88 -4.76
CA GLU A 311 -17.34 3.04 -4.32
C GLU A 311 -16.97 4.53 -4.29
N ARG A 312 -16.28 4.92 -3.25
CA ARG A 312 -15.37 6.05 -3.25
C ARG A 312 -13.99 5.48 -3.59
N PRO A 313 -13.45 5.73 -4.78
CA PRO A 313 -12.14 5.21 -5.14
C PRO A 313 -11.04 5.78 -4.24
N PRO A 314 -9.89 5.11 -4.12
CA PRO A 314 -8.73 5.71 -3.47
C PRO A 314 -8.35 7.01 -4.21
N THR A 315 -7.79 7.96 -3.48
CA THR A 315 -7.38 9.25 -4.05
C THR A 315 -6.01 9.64 -3.55
N THR A 316 -5.17 10.10 -4.46
CA THR A 316 -3.91 10.72 -4.11
C THR A 316 -4.16 12.12 -3.55
N THR A 317 -3.43 12.47 -2.51
CA THR A 317 -3.46 13.79 -1.87
C THR A 317 -2.02 14.28 -1.67
N ALA A 318 -1.88 15.54 -1.29
CA ALA A 318 -0.59 16.03 -0.82
C ALA A 318 -0.16 15.25 0.42
N CYS A 319 1.13 15.02 0.55
CA CYS A 319 1.71 14.42 1.75
C CYS A 319 1.52 15.32 2.97
N GLY A 320 1.20 14.72 4.10
CA GLY A 320 1.32 15.38 5.39
C GLY A 320 2.79 15.56 5.78
N VAL A 321 3.05 16.40 6.78
CA VAL A 321 4.41 16.60 7.32
C VAL A 321 4.96 15.26 7.83
N SER A 322 6.18 14.93 7.43
CA SER A 322 6.89 13.75 7.91
C SER A 322 7.54 14.03 9.27
N PRO A 323 7.18 13.30 10.33
CA PRO A 323 7.89 13.38 11.61
C PRO A 323 9.31 12.81 11.53
N LEU A 324 9.63 12.10 10.45
CA LEU A 324 10.92 11.45 10.21
C LEU A 324 11.89 12.35 9.44
N GLY A 325 11.46 13.53 8.97
CA GLY A 325 12.27 14.44 8.16
C GLY A 325 12.60 13.89 6.76
N VAL A 326 11.93 12.82 6.32
CA VAL A 326 12.16 12.16 5.03
C VAL A 326 11.24 12.76 3.96
N PRO A 327 11.73 13.03 2.74
CA PRO A 327 10.88 13.50 1.64
C PRO A 327 9.77 12.51 1.33
N CYS A 328 8.51 12.99 1.27
CA CYS A 328 7.36 12.17 0.96
C CYS A 328 7.01 12.25 -0.53
N THR A 329 6.80 11.08 -1.16
CA THR A 329 6.51 10.95 -2.59
C THR A 329 5.03 10.86 -2.90
N SER A 330 4.26 10.22 -2.04
CA SER A 330 2.83 9.98 -2.28
C SER A 330 2.05 9.85 -0.98
N SER A 331 0.78 10.27 -1.02
CA SER A 331 -0.18 10.03 0.03
C SER A 331 -1.50 9.53 -0.59
N ILE A 332 -1.94 8.33 -0.20
CA ILE A 332 -3.13 7.69 -0.76
C ILE A 332 -4.19 7.54 0.33
N VAL A 333 -5.34 8.18 0.16
CA VAL A 333 -6.51 7.96 1.01
C VAL A 333 -7.21 6.68 0.57
N SER A 334 -7.51 5.80 1.51
CA SER A 334 -8.19 4.51 1.30
C SER A 334 -9.50 4.66 0.52
N ASN A 335 -9.90 3.59 -0.15
CA ASN A 335 -11.25 3.50 -0.72
C ASN A 335 -12.31 3.21 0.36
N ALA A 336 -13.58 3.42 0.01
CA ALA A 336 -14.71 2.90 0.76
C ALA A 336 -15.75 2.33 -0.20
N ILE A 337 -16.35 1.20 0.18
CA ILE A 337 -17.32 0.49 -0.63
C ILE A 337 -18.61 0.33 0.19
N SER A 338 -19.77 0.61 -0.45
CA SER A 338 -21.07 0.32 0.16
C SER A 338 -21.32 -1.20 0.21
N ARG A 339 -22.26 -1.60 1.06
CA ARG A 339 -22.80 -2.96 0.96
C ARG A 339 -23.36 -3.22 -0.46
N LEU A 340 -23.30 -4.47 -0.87
CA LEU A 340 -23.91 -4.95 -2.09
C LEU A 340 -25.43 -4.91 -1.98
N VAL A 341 -26.11 -4.28 -2.94
CA VAL A 341 -27.57 -4.21 -3.00
C VAL A 341 -28.06 -5.02 -4.19
N ARG A 342 -28.95 -5.99 -3.94
CA ARG A 342 -29.60 -6.75 -5.02
C ARG A 342 -30.65 -5.87 -5.69
N VAL A 343 -30.66 -5.87 -7.01
CA VAL A 343 -31.68 -5.19 -7.84
C VAL A 343 -32.53 -6.28 -8.48
N ALA A 344 -33.84 -6.23 -8.29
CA ALA A 344 -34.73 -7.12 -9.04
C ALA A 344 -34.58 -6.80 -10.53
N PRO A 345 -34.50 -7.83 -11.41
CA PRO A 345 -34.59 -7.60 -12.84
C PRO A 345 -35.89 -6.83 -13.16
N ALA A 346 -35.82 -5.93 -14.14
CA ALA A 346 -37.02 -5.25 -14.60
C ALA A 346 -38.05 -6.32 -15.01
N PRO A 347 -39.35 -6.18 -14.62
CA PRO A 347 -40.34 -7.13 -15.01
C PRO A 347 -40.33 -7.30 -16.54
N LYS A 348 -40.37 -8.54 -16.98
CA LYS A 348 -40.55 -8.87 -18.40
C LYS A 348 -41.90 -8.24 -18.83
N ARG A 349 -41.88 -7.47 -19.86
CA ARG A 349 -43.12 -7.08 -20.57
C ARG A 349 -43.63 -8.23 -21.38
#